data_8155c0ff41f9aa3c36d340b21325cae7
#
_entry.id   8155c0ff41f9aa3c36d340b21325cae7
#
_cell.length_a   1.000
_cell.length_b   1.000
_cell.length_c   1.000
_cell.angle_alpha   90.00
_cell.angle_beta   90.00
_cell.angle_gamma   90.00
#
_symmetry.space_group_name_H-M   'P 1'
#
loop_
_entity.id
_entity.type
_entity.pdbx_description
1 polymer ?
#
loop_
_entity_poly.entity_id
_entity_poly.type
_entity_poly.pdbx_seq_one_letter_code
_entity_poly.pdbx_strand_id
1 'polypeptide(L)'
;NPLLAQFMGLQPNKPAAMHDGRIWHFSDEEKKHLRLATAAFTLALGFMWVGGLGNLLATKNPSSWVIQLLLSMPVMLLAVGPAFLLHEIGHKIIAKKNGCWAEFRADPGGLRFGIILAFFLGFLFMAPGAVMVAGVVTRRQNGHIAVAGPLVNFGLFIIGIPVWGLILGLTGAFDATLPDPDLGYLVGGSLIWQQMLIDAGVFWLGANLILGLFNMIPWGPLDGAKVKDWNDTAFWVVIGVFGLLVFSWVLTEGEVWNPEDLLNSIADLF
;
A
#
# COMPACT_ATOMS: atom_id res chain seq x y z
N ASN A 1 -22.89 -15.99 36.63
CA ASN A 1 -22.73 -17.10 37.54
C ASN A 1 -21.24 -17.44 37.62
N PRO A 2 -20.55 -17.24 38.81
CA PRO A 2 -19.10 -17.44 38.89
C PRO A 2 -18.67 -18.89 38.60
N LEU A 3 -19.54 -19.87 38.84
CA LEU A 3 -19.28 -21.28 38.53
C LEU A 3 -19.22 -21.56 37.04
N LEU A 4 -20.01 -20.88 36.22
CA LEU A 4 -19.99 -21.05 34.76
C LEU A 4 -18.72 -20.44 34.17
N ALA A 5 -18.23 -19.33 34.67
CA ALA A 5 -16.96 -18.70 34.26
C ALA A 5 -15.76 -19.60 34.60
N GLN A 6 -15.80 -20.28 35.74
CA GLN A 6 -14.77 -21.22 36.19
C GLN A 6 -14.76 -22.49 35.32
N PHE A 7 -15.94 -22.99 34.90
CA PHE A 7 -16.08 -24.14 34.02
C PHE A 7 -15.61 -23.84 32.56
N MET A 8 -15.74 -22.59 32.14
CA MET A 8 -15.29 -22.11 30.82
C MET A 8 -13.83 -21.62 30.77
N GLY A 9 -13.09 -21.79 31.91
CA GLY A 9 -11.70 -21.31 32.01
C GLY A 9 -11.57 -19.78 32.00
N LEU A 10 -12.69 -19.05 32.13
CA LEU A 10 -12.72 -17.61 32.19
C LEU A 10 -12.43 -17.19 33.62
N GLN A 11 -11.29 -16.59 33.89
CA GLN A 11 -10.97 -16.00 35.19
C GLN A 11 -11.75 -14.67 35.32
N PRO A 12 -12.74 -14.57 36.23
CA PRO A 12 -13.68 -13.45 36.27
C PRO A 12 -13.09 -12.10 36.69
N ASN A 13 -11.81 -11.99 37.00
CA ASN A 13 -11.23 -10.78 37.60
C ASN A 13 -9.76 -10.48 37.19
N LYS A 14 -9.27 -10.95 36.08
CA LYS A 14 -8.11 -10.26 35.50
C LYS A 14 -8.67 -9.14 34.60
N PRO A 15 -8.41 -7.86 34.91
CA PRO A 15 -8.60 -6.81 33.89
C PRO A 15 -7.86 -7.27 32.65
N ALA A 16 -8.52 -7.20 31.50
CA ALA A 16 -7.85 -7.47 30.22
C ALA A 16 -6.53 -6.72 30.27
N ALA A 17 -5.41 -7.44 30.21
CA ALA A 17 -4.11 -6.84 30.39
C ALA A 17 -3.98 -5.74 29.37
N MET A 18 -4.09 -4.48 29.80
CA MET A 18 -3.78 -3.33 28.96
C MET A 18 -2.32 -3.53 28.56
N HIS A 19 -2.10 -3.70 27.28
CA HIS A 19 -0.76 -3.95 26.79
C HIS A 19 0.02 -2.63 26.87
N ASP A 20 0.82 -2.48 27.91
CA ASP A 20 1.66 -1.30 28.19
C ASP A 20 2.92 -1.28 27.30
N GLY A 21 2.79 -1.72 26.05
CA GLY A 21 3.86 -1.71 25.07
C GLY A 21 4.04 -0.31 24.47
N ARG A 22 5.30 0.13 24.34
CA ARG A 22 5.65 1.36 23.62
C ARG A 22 5.01 1.35 22.23
N ILE A 23 4.46 2.49 21.78
CA ILE A 23 3.77 2.63 20.49
C ILE A 23 4.64 2.08 19.34
N TRP A 24 5.92 2.39 19.35
CA TRP A 24 6.91 2.00 18.35
C TRP A 24 7.60 0.64 18.64
N HIS A 25 7.06 -0.18 19.51
CA HIS A 25 7.60 -1.51 19.74
C HIS A 25 7.15 -2.45 18.63
N PHE A 26 8.10 -3.08 17.94
CA PHE A 26 7.88 -4.13 16.95
C PHE A 26 8.56 -5.41 17.45
N SER A 27 7.79 -6.47 17.63
CA SER A 27 8.34 -7.78 17.96
C SER A 27 9.14 -8.35 16.79
N ASP A 28 10.04 -9.30 17.06
CA ASP A 28 10.84 -9.92 15.98
C ASP A 28 9.96 -10.71 15.01
N GLU A 29 8.88 -11.30 15.51
CA GLU A 29 7.89 -11.98 14.67
C GLU A 29 7.15 -10.99 13.77
N GLU A 30 6.72 -9.84 14.28
CA GLU A 30 6.11 -8.79 13.47
C GLU A 30 7.06 -8.26 12.38
N LYS A 31 8.33 -8.01 12.73
CA LYS A 31 9.35 -7.59 11.76
C LYS A 31 9.57 -8.63 10.65
N LYS A 32 9.54 -9.93 11.00
CA LYS A 32 9.62 -11.02 10.04
C LYS A 32 8.43 -11.01 9.08
N HIS A 33 7.22 -10.87 9.62
CA HIS A 33 6.01 -10.80 8.82
C HIS A 33 5.95 -9.56 7.91
N LEU A 34 6.35 -8.38 8.40
CA LEU A 34 6.45 -7.17 7.60
C LEU A 34 7.45 -7.34 6.45
N ARG A 35 8.64 -7.88 6.71
CA ARG A 35 9.65 -8.15 5.66
C ARG A 35 9.14 -9.15 4.63
N LEU A 36 8.49 -10.23 5.08
CA LEU A 36 7.90 -11.23 4.17
C LEU A 36 6.84 -10.61 3.27
N ALA A 37 5.90 -9.87 3.85
CA ALA A 37 4.83 -9.20 3.10
C ALA A 37 5.40 -8.16 2.12
N THR A 38 6.34 -7.34 2.56
CA THR A 38 6.99 -6.33 1.69
C THR A 38 7.72 -6.99 0.52
N ALA A 39 8.51 -8.05 0.76
CA ALA A 39 9.23 -8.76 -0.31
C ALA A 39 8.26 -9.42 -1.31
N ALA A 40 7.22 -10.08 -0.81
CA ALA A 40 6.21 -10.71 -1.65
C ALA A 40 5.42 -9.68 -2.48
N PHE A 41 5.08 -8.55 -1.87
CA PHE A 41 4.37 -7.46 -2.54
C PHE A 41 5.23 -6.81 -3.63
N THR A 42 6.51 -6.54 -3.32
CA THR A 42 7.47 -6.01 -4.30
C THR A 42 7.64 -6.94 -5.51
N LEU A 43 7.77 -8.25 -5.27
CA LEU A 43 7.88 -9.23 -6.35
C LEU A 43 6.61 -9.28 -7.21
N ALA A 44 5.43 -9.30 -6.58
CA ALA A 44 4.17 -9.32 -7.30
C ALA A 44 3.95 -8.05 -8.14
N LEU A 45 4.31 -6.88 -7.61
CA LEU A 45 4.30 -5.62 -8.37
C LEU A 45 5.30 -5.63 -9.53
N GLY A 46 6.48 -6.21 -9.32
CA GLY A 46 7.45 -6.40 -10.41
C GLY A 46 6.88 -7.27 -11.54
N PHE A 47 6.22 -8.39 -11.21
CA PHE A 47 5.54 -9.22 -12.21
C PHE A 47 4.41 -8.47 -12.93
N MET A 48 3.63 -7.69 -12.20
CA MET A 48 2.60 -6.83 -12.79
C MET A 48 3.22 -5.84 -13.78
N TRP A 49 4.32 -5.17 -13.40
CA TRP A 49 5.03 -4.22 -14.23
C TRP A 49 5.49 -4.82 -15.56
N VAL A 50 6.11 -6.00 -15.52
CA VAL A 50 6.60 -6.67 -16.75
C VAL A 50 5.51 -7.45 -17.48
N GLY A 51 4.24 -7.34 -17.10
CA GLY A 51 3.10 -8.00 -17.76
C GLY A 51 3.03 -9.51 -17.57
N GLY A 52 3.68 -10.04 -16.52
CA GLY A 52 3.62 -11.45 -16.14
C GLY A 52 4.09 -12.43 -17.20
N LEU A 53 3.55 -13.64 -17.14
CA LEU A 53 3.88 -14.75 -18.04
C LEU A 53 3.48 -14.45 -19.51
N GLY A 54 2.40 -13.71 -19.73
CA GLY A 54 1.95 -13.35 -21.08
C GLY A 54 3.05 -12.63 -21.86
N ASN A 55 3.64 -11.59 -21.29
CA ASN A 55 4.74 -10.86 -21.92
C ASN A 55 6.03 -11.69 -22.01
N LEU A 56 6.30 -12.55 -20.99
CA LEU A 56 7.45 -13.46 -21.04
C LEU A 56 7.36 -14.42 -22.24
N LEU A 57 6.17 -14.95 -22.55
CA LEU A 57 5.97 -15.85 -23.68
C LEU A 57 5.92 -15.12 -25.03
N ALA A 58 5.49 -13.85 -25.05
CA ALA A 58 5.43 -13.04 -26.26
C ALA A 58 6.79 -12.43 -26.64
N THR A 59 7.70 -12.24 -25.68
CA THR A 59 8.99 -11.59 -25.96
C THR A 59 9.94 -12.50 -26.73
N LYS A 60 10.71 -11.90 -27.64
CA LYS A 60 11.84 -12.56 -28.33
C LYS A 60 13.11 -12.60 -27.49
N ASN A 61 13.14 -11.86 -26.37
CA ASN A 61 14.30 -11.75 -25.51
C ASN A 61 13.92 -11.95 -24.03
N PRO A 62 13.83 -13.22 -23.55
CA PRO A 62 13.50 -13.52 -22.16
C PRO A 62 14.48 -12.94 -21.14
N SER A 63 15.76 -12.75 -21.50
CA SER A 63 16.74 -12.13 -20.62
C SER A 63 16.44 -10.66 -20.36
N SER A 64 15.94 -9.92 -21.37
CA SER A 64 15.48 -8.55 -21.18
C SER A 64 14.30 -8.49 -20.21
N TRP A 65 13.34 -9.40 -20.33
CA TRP A 65 12.20 -9.47 -19.38
C TRP A 65 12.66 -9.67 -17.95
N VAL A 66 13.63 -10.58 -17.70
CA VAL A 66 14.20 -10.78 -16.36
C VAL A 66 14.92 -9.55 -15.86
N ILE A 67 15.70 -8.87 -16.70
CA ILE A 67 16.39 -7.63 -16.31
C ILE A 67 15.39 -6.54 -15.96
N GLN A 68 14.34 -6.34 -16.76
CA GLN A 68 13.28 -5.37 -16.48
C GLN A 68 12.54 -5.69 -15.17
N LEU A 69 12.25 -6.97 -14.90
CA LEU A 69 11.69 -7.40 -13.61
C LEU A 69 12.59 -6.99 -12.45
N LEU A 70 13.89 -7.26 -12.53
CA LEU A 70 14.84 -6.92 -11.46
C LEU A 70 14.99 -5.42 -11.27
N LEU A 71 14.94 -4.64 -12.34
CA LEU A 71 15.03 -3.17 -12.29
C LEU A 71 13.73 -2.53 -11.78
N SER A 72 12.56 -3.13 -12.06
CA SER A 72 11.28 -2.62 -11.56
C SER A 72 11.11 -2.83 -10.06
N MET A 73 11.69 -3.89 -9.49
CA MET A 73 11.50 -4.20 -8.07
C MET A 73 11.93 -3.07 -7.11
N PRO A 74 13.12 -2.43 -7.23
CA PRO A 74 13.48 -1.30 -6.37
C PRO A 74 12.57 -0.08 -6.57
N VAL A 75 12.09 0.17 -7.80
CA VAL A 75 11.12 1.24 -8.08
C VAL A 75 9.82 0.97 -7.34
N MET A 76 9.29 -0.25 -7.47
CA MET A 76 8.05 -0.66 -6.79
C MET A 76 8.20 -0.68 -5.27
N LEU A 77 9.35 -1.12 -4.76
CA LEU A 77 9.62 -1.09 -3.32
C LEU A 77 9.62 0.34 -2.78
N LEU A 78 10.25 1.27 -3.49
CA LEU A 78 10.31 2.68 -3.09
C LEU A 78 8.94 3.35 -3.17
N ALA A 79 8.18 3.06 -4.21
CA ALA A 79 6.89 3.69 -4.47
C ALA A 79 5.77 3.13 -3.58
N VAL A 80 5.60 1.82 -3.55
CA VAL A 80 4.43 1.15 -2.96
C VAL A 80 4.71 0.59 -1.57
N GLY A 81 5.97 0.24 -1.29
CA GLY A 81 6.37 -0.28 0.02
C GLY A 81 5.95 0.62 1.19
N PRO A 82 6.28 1.92 1.20
CA PRO A 82 5.85 2.85 2.23
C PRO A 82 4.32 3.00 2.30
N ALA A 83 3.62 3.01 1.16
CA ALA A 83 2.17 3.12 1.12
C ALA A 83 1.50 1.97 1.91
N PHE A 84 1.96 0.74 1.71
CA PHE A 84 1.49 -0.44 2.44
C PHE A 84 1.95 -0.43 3.91
N LEU A 85 3.26 -0.28 4.14
CA LEU A 85 3.81 -0.39 5.50
C LEU A 85 3.27 0.68 6.45
N LEU A 86 3.19 1.94 5.99
CA LEU A 86 2.73 3.03 6.83
C LEU A 86 1.21 3.00 7.05
N HIS A 87 0.45 2.46 6.10
CA HIS A 87 -0.97 2.15 6.28
C HIS A 87 -1.17 1.21 7.48
N GLU A 88 -0.47 0.06 7.50
CA GLU A 88 -0.55 -0.91 8.60
C GLU A 88 -0.04 -0.33 9.93
N ILE A 89 1.03 0.46 9.87
CA ILE A 89 1.54 1.17 11.06
C ILE A 89 0.51 2.18 11.57
N GLY A 90 -0.26 2.82 10.71
CA GLY A 90 -1.37 3.71 11.08
C GLY A 90 -2.39 3.01 11.97
N HIS A 91 -2.87 1.84 11.57
CA HIS A 91 -3.77 1.01 12.37
C HIS A 91 -3.16 0.65 13.72
N LYS A 92 -1.92 0.19 13.69
CA LYS A 92 -1.18 -0.22 14.90
C LYS A 92 -1.05 0.93 15.91
N ILE A 93 -0.69 2.13 15.47
CA ILE A 93 -0.53 3.30 16.35
C ILE A 93 -1.85 3.63 17.04
N ILE A 94 -2.95 3.68 16.28
CA ILE A 94 -4.25 4.03 16.85
C ILE A 94 -4.76 2.92 17.77
N ALA A 95 -4.57 1.64 17.44
CA ALA A 95 -4.92 0.53 18.31
C ALA A 95 -4.15 0.60 19.64
N LYS A 96 -2.84 0.81 19.60
CA LYS A 96 -2.00 0.94 20.80
C LYS A 96 -2.36 2.16 21.65
N LYS A 97 -2.69 3.30 21.03
CA LYS A 97 -3.19 4.48 21.75
C LYS A 97 -4.50 4.21 22.50
N ASN A 98 -5.28 3.25 22.03
CA ASN A 98 -6.50 2.77 22.72
C ASN A 98 -6.23 1.66 23.73
N GLY A 99 -4.96 1.37 24.07
CA GLY A 99 -4.57 0.37 25.07
C GLY A 99 -4.66 -1.08 24.58
N CYS A 100 -4.76 -1.28 23.26
CA CYS A 100 -4.82 -2.61 22.64
C CYS A 100 -3.42 -3.15 22.35
N TRP A 101 -3.27 -4.47 22.40
CA TRP A 101 -2.18 -5.12 21.70
C TRP A 101 -2.44 -5.04 20.20
N ALA A 102 -1.41 -4.70 19.40
CA ALA A 102 -1.53 -4.62 17.96
C ALA A 102 -0.20 -4.98 17.30
N GLU A 103 -0.23 -5.95 16.39
CA GLU A 103 0.93 -6.37 15.59
C GLU A 103 0.49 -6.81 14.20
N PHE A 104 1.28 -6.50 13.19
CA PHE A 104 1.05 -6.98 11.83
C PHE A 104 1.30 -8.49 11.73
N ARG A 105 0.41 -9.19 11.05
CA ARG A 105 0.57 -10.61 10.69
C ARG A 105 0.32 -10.78 9.20
N ALA A 106 1.35 -11.29 8.50
CA ALA A 106 1.22 -11.65 7.10
C ALA A 106 0.29 -12.86 6.94
N ASP A 107 -0.46 -12.88 5.85
CA ASP A 107 -1.17 -14.07 5.39
C ASP A 107 -0.36 -14.78 4.28
N PRO A 108 0.32 -15.89 4.60
CA PRO A 108 1.11 -16.61 3.59
C PRO A 108 0.28 -17.15 2.43
N GLY A 109 -1.03 -17.41 2.64
CA GLY A 109 -1.96 -17.85 1.60
C GLY A 109 -2.23 -16.71 0.61
N GLY A 110 -2.64 -15.54 1.13
CA GLY A 110 -2.89 -14.35 0.35
C GLY A 110 -1.65 -13.83 -0.38
N LEU A 111 -0.46 -13.90 0.25
CA LEU A 111 0.80 -13.54 -0.40
C LEU A 111 1.12 -14.46 -1.59
N ARG A 112 1.03 -15.78 -1.40
CA ARG A 112 1.26 -16.74 -2.51
C ARG A 112 0.26 -16.57 -3.62
N PHE A 113 -1.02 -16.42 -3.29
CA PHE A 113 -2.07 -16.19 -4.28
C PHE A 113 -1.79 -14.93 -5.10
N GLY A 114 -1.44 -13.81 -4.47
CA GLY A 114 -1.14 -12.56 -5.16
C GLY A 114 0.09 -12.66 -6.08
N ILE A 115 1.17 -13.32 -5.64
CA ILE A 115 2.36 -13.56 -6.49
C ILE A 115 1.99 -14.41 -7.71
N ILE A 116 1.24 -15.51 -7.51
CA ILE A 116 0.81 -16.39 -8.60
C ILE A 116 -0.06 -15.63 -9.58
N LEU A 117 -1.03 -14.87 -9.09
CA LEU A 117 -1.92 -14.08 -9.92
C LEU A 117 -1.14 -13.03 -10.75
N ALA A 118 -0.24 -12.30 -10.11
CA ALA A 118 0.60 -11.30 -10.78
C ALA A 118 1.51 -11.95 -11.84
N PHE A 119 2.11 -13.11 -11.54
CA PHE A 119 2.95 -13.83 -12.49
C PHE A 119 2.15 -14.33 -13.70
N PHE A 120 1.00 -14.98 -13.49
CA PHE A 120 0.26 -15.58 -14.61
C PHE A 120 -0.54 -14.56 -15.41
N LEU A 121 -1.14 -13.56 -14.76
CA LEU A 121 -2.09 -12.63 -15.39
C LEU A 121 -1.53 -11.20 -15.57
N GLY A 122 -0.35 -10.89 -14.99
CA GLY A 122 0.15 -9.52 -14.98
C GLY A 122 -0.74 -8.55 -14.20
N PHE A 123 -1.56 -9.05 -13.27
CA PHE A 123 -2.51 -8.29 -12.48
C PHE A 123 -2.32 -8.55 -10.99
N LEU A 124 -2.31 -7.50 -10.19
CA LEU A 124 -2.16 -7.62 -8.74
C LEU A 124 -3.50 -7.60 -8.02
N PHE A 125 -3.81 -8.69 -7.35
CA PHE A 125 -4.83 -8.76 -6.31
C PHE A 125 -4.28 -9.59 -5.15
N MET A 126 -3.97 -8.95 -4.03
CA MET A 126 -3.27 -9.58 -2.91
C MET A 126 -3.86 -9.13 -1.58
N ALA A 127 -4.03 -10.07 -0.66
CA ALA A 127 -4.26 -9.80 0.75
C ALA A 127 -2.96 -10.11 1.53
N PRO A 128 -2.07 -9.12 1.73
CA PRO A 128 -0.73 -9.38 2.26
C PRO A 128 -0.72 -9.76 3.75
N GLY A 129 -1.82 -9.53 4.44
CA GLY A 129 -1.99 -9.66 5.89
C GLY A 129 -2.75 -8.48 6.46
N ALA A 130 -2.77 -8.37 7.77
CA ALA A 130 -3.42 -7.26 8.48
C ALA A 130 -2.81 -7.04 9.87
N VAL A 131 -3.05 -5.87 10.45
CA VAL A 131 -2.78 -5.63 11.87
C VAL A 131 -3.82 -6.37 12.70
N MET A 132 -3.35 -7.37 13.45
CA MET A 132 -4.16 -8.08 14.44
C MET A 132 -4.25 -7.24 15.71
N VAL A 133 -5.48 -6.99 16.16
CA VAL A 133 -5.76 -6.19 17.35
C VAL A 133 -6.39 -7.08 18.41
N ALA A 134 -5.81 -7.11 19.61
CA ALA A 134 -6.36 -7.81 20.76
C ALA A 134 -6.59 -6.82 21.92
N GLY A 135 -7.81 -6.86 22.46
CA GLY A 135 -8.27 -5.97 23.51
C GLY A 135 -9.76 -5.69 23.38
N VAL A 136 -10.31 -4.99 24.37
CA VAL A 136 -11.70 -4.55 24.31
C VAL A 136 -11.74 -3.18 23.64
N VAL A 137 -12.30 -3.12 22.44
CA VAL A 137 -12.50 -1.87 21.70
C VAL A 137 -13.98 -1.57 21.57
N THR A 138 -14.34 -0.32 21.75
CA THR A 138 -15.69 0.16 21.43
C THR A 138 -15.85 0.26 19.90
N ARG A 139 -17.09 0.28 19.42
CA ARG A 139 -17.41 0.53 18.00
C ARG A 139 -16.72 1.78 17.46
N ARG A 140 -16.68 2.87 18.26
CA ARG A 140 -15.99 4.11 17.89
C ARG A 140 -14.47 3.92 17.76
N GLN A 141 -13.84 3.24 18.72
CA GLN A 141 -12.41 2.97 18.68
C GLN A 141 -12.04 2.09 17.48
N ASN A 142 -12.86 1.07 17.19
CA ASN A 142 -12.66 0.20 16.02
C ASN A 142 -12.73 0.99 14.70
N GLY A 143 -13.68 1.91 14.58
CA GLY A 143 -13.76 2.82 13.43
C GLY A 143 -12.55 3.75 13.30
N HIS A 144 -12.07 4.32 14.42
CA HIS A 144 -10.86 5.15 14.41
C HIS A 144 -9.61 4.35 14.04
N ILE A 145 -9.49 3.10 14.50
CA ILE A 145 -8.40 2.20 14.11
C ILE A 145 -8.48 1.94 12.61
N ALA A 146 -9.67 1.60 12.10
CA ALA A 146 -9.86 1.26 10.71
C ALA A 146 -9.60 2.44 9.75
N VAL A 147 -10.05 3.65 10.07
CA VAL A 147 -9.85 4.80 9.17
C VAL A 147 -8.39 5.29 9.16
N ALA A 148 -7.58 4.89 10.14
CA ALA A 148 -6.20 5.37 10.27
C ALA A 148 -5.32 4.97 9.08
N GLY A 149 -5.45 3.75 8.56
CA GLY A 149 -4.71 3.29 7.38
C GLY A 149 -5.01 4.13 6.13
N PRO A 150 -6.27 4.22 5.70
CA PRO A 150 -6.66 5.09 4.59
C PRO A 150 -6.22 6.56 4.76
N LEU A 151 -6.35 7.14 5.96
CA LEU A 151 -5.89 8.50 6.21
C LEU A 151 -4.37 8.66 6.11
N VAL A 152 -3.60 7.65 6.48
CA VAL A 152 -2.14 7.64 6.25
C VAL A 152 -1.87 7.64 4.74
N ASN A 153 -2.54 6.82 3.95
CA ASN A 153 -2.39 6.84 2.50
C ASN A 153 -2.74 8.21 1.91
N PHE A 154 -3.83 8.84 2.35
CA PHE A 154 -4.17 10.18 1.89
C PHE A 154 -3.08 11.21 2.26
N GLY A 155 -2.54 11.14 3.48
CA GLY A 155 -1.43 11.98 3.92
C GLY A 155 -0.16 11.76 3.07
N LEU A 156 0.18 10.51 2.76
CA LEU A 156 1.32 10.16 1.89
C LEU A 156 1.12 10.63 0.44
N PHE A 157 -0.10 10.58 -0.06
CA PHE A 157 -0.44 11.16 -1.37
C PHE A 157 -0.18 12.68 -1.36
N ILE A 158 -0.74 13.43 -0.40
CA ILE A 158 -0.60 14.89 -0.33
C ILE A 158 0.86 15.31 -0.12
N ILE A 159 1.59 14.65 0.78
CA ILE A 159 3.02 14.95 1.04
C ILE A 159 3.89 14.47 -0.12
N GLY A 160 3.50 13.41 -0.80
CA GLY A 160 4.21 12.88 -1.96
C GLY A 160 4.30 13.88 -3.12
N ILE A 161 3.27 14.70 -3.34
CA ILE A 161 3.24 15.68 -4.42
C ILE A 161 4.45 16.65 -4.34
N PRO A 162 4.66 17.43 -3.28
CA PRO A 162 5.80 18.33 -3.21
C PRO A 162 7.14 17.61 -3.05
N VAL A 163 7.17 16.45 -2.37
CA VAL A 163 8.42 15.71 -2.16
C VAL A 163 8.94 15.12 -3.48
N TRP A 164 8.10 14.42 -4.23
CA TRP A 164 8.50 13.88 -5.53
C TRP A 164 8.72 14.96 -6.57
N GLY A 165 7.88 16.02 -6.60
CA GLY A 165 8.10 17.16 -7.47
C GLY A 165 9.46 17.80 -7.24
N LEU A 166 9.85 18.05 -5.98
CA LEU A 166 11.19 18.54 -5.64
C LEU A 166 12.32 17.59 -6.10
N ILE A 167 12.19 16.29 -5.85
CA ILE A 167 13.20 15.31 -6.28
C ILE A 167 13.36 15.33 -7.81
N LEU A 168 12.25 15.28 -8.54
CA LEU A 168 12.23 15.25 -10.00
C LEU A 168 12.75 16.56 -10.60
N GLY A 169 12.39 17.73 -10.04
CA GLY A 169 12.91 19.02 -10.45
C GLY A 169 14.42 19.14 -10.23
N LEU A 170 14.90 18.87 -9.00
CA LEU A 170 16.33 18.94 -8.68
C LEU A 170 17.20 17.95 -9.48
N THR A 171 16.63 16.85 -9.95
CA THR A 171 17.35 15.85 -10.76
C THR A 171 17.25 16.13 -12.25
N GLY A 172 16.39 17.04 -12.71
CA GLY A 172 16.10 17.31 -14.11
C GLY A 172 15.54 16.05 -14.82
N ALA A 173 14.78 15.22 -14.11
CA ALA A 173 14.32 13.95 -14.66
C ALA A 173 13.37 14.14 -15.85
N PHE A 174 12.53 15.18 -15.85
CA PHE A 174 11.63 15.51 -16.93
C PHE A 174 12.31 16.28 -18.09
N ASP A 175 13.48 16.89 -17.88
CA ASP A 175 14.21 17.61 -18.92
C ASP A 175 14.92 16.68 -19.92
N ALA A 176 15.05 15.41 -19.58
CA ALA A 176 15.74 14.45 -20.39
C ALA A 176 14.87 13.98 -21.56
N THR A 177 15.47 13.85 -22.76
CA THR A 177 14.82 13.14 -23.87
C THR A 177 14.81 11.65 -23.57
N LEU A 178 13.68 11.14 -23.09
CA LEU A 178 13.54 9.74 -22.71
C LEU A 178 13.17 8.87 -23.92
N PRO A 179 13.65 7.62 -23.99
CA PRO A 179 13.13 6.62 -24.88
C PRO A 179 11.66 6.34 -24.62
N ASP A 180 11.01 5.63 -25.54
CA ASP A 180 9.66 5.12 -25.36
C ASP A 180 9.58 4.33 -24.02
N PRO A 181 8.67 4.69 -23.10
CA PRO A 181 8.51 4.00 -21.81
C PRO A 181 8.27 2.49 -21.94
N ASP A 182 7.65 2.04 -23.03
CA ASP A 182 7.41 0.62 -23.31
C ASP A 182 8.70 -0.20 -23.48
N LEU A 183 9.83 0.46 -23.72
CA LEU A 183 11.15 -0.18 -23.79
C LEU A 183 11.71 -0.52 -22.41
N GLY A 184 11.12 0.00 -21.34
CA GLY A 184 11.50 -0.21 -19.94
C GLY A 184 12.75 0.55 -19.51
N TYR A 185 13.41 0.09 -18.45
CA TYR A 185 14.49 0.83 -17.76
C TYR A 185 15.90 0.58 -18.31
N LEU A 186 16.10 -0.40 -19.19
CA LEU A 186 17.39 -0.67 -19.82
C LEU A 186 17.22 -0.69 -21.34
N VAL A 187 17.72 0.35 -22.00
CA VAL A 187 17.58 0.52 -23.44
C VAL A 187 18.96 0.69 -24.08
N GLY A 188 19.30 -0.13 -25.06
CA GLY A 188 20.60 -0.09 -25.73
C GLY A 188 21.81 -0.28 -24.81
N GLY A 189 21.63 -0.94 -23.65
CA GLY A 189 22.65 -1.11 -22.63
C GLY A 189 22.78 0.05 -21.64
N SER A 190 22.01 1.12 -21.80
CA SER A 190 21.98 2.28 -20.91
C SER A 190 20.80 2.19 -19.93
N LEU A 191 21.06 2.46 -18.64
CA LEU A 191 20.02 2.55 -17.62
C LEU A 191 19.30 3.90 -17.71
N ILE A 192 17.99 3.87 -17.87
CA ILE A 192 17.13 5.06 -17.93
C ILE A 192 16.65 5.38 -16.51
N TRP A 193 17.55 5.86 -15.67
CA TRP A 193 17.27 6.14 -14.26
C TRP A 193 16.25 7.27 -14.07
N GLN A 194 16.16 8.21 -15.02
CA GLN A 194 15.16 9.27 -14.99
C GLN A 194 13.74 8.68 -15.03
N GLN A 195 13.50 7.74 -15.96
CA GLN A 195 12.21 7.04 -16.03
C GLN A 195 11.92 6.27 -14.73
N MET A 196 12.92 5.64 -14.13
CA MET A 196 12.74 4.96 -12.84
C MET A 196 12.32 5.92 -11.72
N LEU A 197 12.84 7.15 -11.69
CA LEU A 197 12.45 8.17 -10.70
C LEU A 197 11.05 8.71 -10.97
N ILE A 198 10.71 9.00 -12.23
CA ILE A 198 9.37 9.46 -12.63
C ILE A 198 8.36 8.40 -12.23
N ASP A 199 8.56 7.14 -12.63
CA ASP A 199 7.67 6.03 -12.29
C ASP A 199 7.54 5.83 -10.78
N ALA A 200 8.64 5.95 -10.02
CA ALA A 200 8.57 5.85 -8.56
C ALA A 200 7.65 6.92 -7.96
N GLY A 201 7.70 8.16 -8.45
CA GLY A 201 6.81 9.24 -8.03
C GLY A 201 5.36 9.00 -8.44
N VAL A 202 5.14 8.62 -9.70
CA VAL A 202 3.82 8.31 -10.26
C VAL A 202 3.16 7.16 -9.49
N PHE A 203 3.90 6.05 -9.29
CA PHE A 203 3.40 4.90 -8.51
C PHE A 203 3.21 5.22 -7.03
N TRP A 204 4.03 6.09 -6.44
CA TRP A 204 3.79 6.56 -5.08
C TRP A 204 2.42 7.22 -4.95
N LEU A 205 2.10 8.17 -5.82
CA LEU A 205 0.82 8.88 -5.79
C LEU A 205 -0.34 7.92 -6.09
N GLY A 206 -0.23 7.14 -7.16
CA GLY A 206 -1.26 6.19 -7.58
C GLY A 206 -1.52 5.10 -6.55
N ALA A 207 -0.47 4.48 -6.00
CA ALA A 207 -0.60 3.42 -5.00
C ALA A 207 -1.29 3.89 -3.72
N ASN A 208 -0.95 5.08 -3.23
CA ASN A 208 -1.59 5.63 -2.04
C ASN A 208 -3.09 5.89 -2.26
N LEU A 209 -3.49 6.38 -3.43
CA LEU A 209 -4.91 6.57 -3.76
C LEU A 209 -5.63 5.23 -3.92
N ILE A 210 -5.06 4.30 -4.67
CA ILE A 210 -5.67 2.98 -4.94
C ILE A 210 -5.78 2.16 -3.66
N LEU A 211 -4.72 2.09 -2.84
CA LEU A 211 -4.75 1.36 -1.56
C LEU A 211 -5.77 1.97 -0.59
N GLY A 212 -5.83 3.30 -0.51
CA GLY A 212 -6.81 3.99 0.31
C GLY A 212 -8.24 3.71 -0.13
N LEU A 213 -8.53 3.82 -1.43
CA LEU A 213 -9.85 3.52 -2.00
C LEU A 213 -10.24 2.05 -1.79
N PHE A 214 -9.32 1.12 -2.10
CA PHE A 214 -9.56 -0.31 -1.98
C PHE A 214 -9.91 -0.70 -0.54
N ASN A 215 -9.15 -0.20 0.43
CA ASN A 215 -9.42 -0.50 1.84
C ASN A 215 -10.71 0.15 2.35
N MET A 216 -11.22 1.19 1.70
CA MET A 216 -12.52 1.79 2.02
C MET A 216 -13.71 1.05 1.41
N ILE A 217 -13.53 -0.02 0.64
CA ILE A 217 -14.64 -0.88 0.20
C ILE A 217 -15.32 -1.51 1.43
N PRO A 218 -16.64 -1.37 1.61
CA PRO A 218 -17.34 -1.82 2.81
C PRO A 218 -17.66 -3.32 2.79
N TRP A 219 -16.65 -4.16 2.55
CA TRP A 219 -16.82 -5.60 2.43
C TRP A 219 -15.70 -6.39 3.10
N GLY A 220 -16.07 -7.51 3.74
CA GLY A 220 -15.14 -8.48 4.33
C GLY A 220 -14.23 -7.88 5.42
N PRO A 221 -12.94 -8.18 5.41
CA PRO A 221 -11.98 -7.73 6.41
C PRO A 221 -11.50 -6.28 6.19
N LEU A 222 -11.89 -5.64 5.06
CA LEU A 222 -11.44 -4.31 4.69
C LEU A 222 -11.92 -3.24 5.68
N ASP A 223 -11.21 -2.13 5.73
CA ASP A 223 -11.44 -1.09 6.74
C ASP A 223 -12.76 -0.35 6.55
N GLY A 224 -13.20 -0.19 5.31
CA GLY A 224 -14.45 0.47 4.98
C GLY A 224 -15.66 -0.11 5.69
N ALA A 225 -15.71 -1.42 5.90
CA ALA A 225 -16.79 -2.07 6.65
C ALA A 225 -16.84 -1.58 8.10
N LYS A 226 -15.68 -1.46 8.77
CA LYS A 226 -15.55 -1.01 10.16
C LYS A 226 -15.80 0.49 10.30
N VAL A 227 -15.32 1.29 9.31
CA VAL A 227 -15.54 2.75 9.27
C VAL A 227 -17.02 3.04 9.08
N LYS A 228 -17.68 2.35 8.14
CA LYS A 228 -19.10 2.50 7.88
C LYS A 228 -19.94 2.09 9.11
N ASP A 229 -19.60 0.97 9.76
CA ASP A 229 -20.25 0.56 11.00
C ASP A 229 -20.13 1.64 12.08
N TRP A 230 -18.98 2.29 12.22
CA TRP A 230 -18.79 3.34 13.20
C TRP A 230 -19.52 4.63 12.85
N ASN A 231 -19.32 5.17 11.63
CA ASN A 231 -19.87 6.46 11.21
C ASN A 231 -20.07 6.51 9.69
N ASP A 232 -21.33 6.50 9.28
CA ASP A 232 -21.71 6.49 7.86
C ASP A 232 -21.25 7.75 7.12
N THR A 233 -21.33 8.93 7.77
CA THR A 233 -20.85 10.19 7.17
C THR A 233 -19.33 10.16 6.94
N ALA A 234 -18.54 9.72 7.92
CA ALA A 234 -17.10 9.60 7.79
C ALA A 234 -16.73 8.63 6.66
N PHE A 235 -17.45 7.51 6.56
CA PHE A 235 -17.29 6.54 5.47
C PHE A 235 -17.51 7.19 4.10
N TRP A 236 -18.64 7.87 3.89
CA TRP A 236 -18.95 8.47 2.59
C TRP A 236 -18.02 9.62 2.22
N VAL A 237 -17.55 10.40 3.20
CA VAL A 237 -16.57 11.45 2.95
C VAL A 237 -15.22 10.84 2.51
N VAL A 238 -14.71 9.86 3.24
CA VAL A 238 -13.38 9.29 2.93
C VAL A 238 -13.40 8.53 1.61
N ILE A 239 -14.39 7.63 1.40
CA ILE A 239 -14.47 6.88 0.13
C ILE A 239 -14.80 7.81 -1.05
N GLY A 240 -15.59 8.86 -0.82
CA GLY A 240 -15.93 9.85 -1.85
C GLY A 240 -14.71 10.65 -2.31
N VAL A 241 -13.84 11.08 -1.40
CA VAL A 241 -12.59 11.77 -1.74
C VAL A 241 -11.67 10.87 -2.55
N PHE A 242 -11.39 9.64 -2.08
CA PHE A 242 -10.56 8.70 -2.84
C PHE A 242 -11.20 8.33 -4.19
N GLY A 243 -12.51 8.06 -4.19
CA GLY A 243 -13.24 7.72 -5.41
C GLY A 243 -13.20 8.84 -6.43
N LEU A 244 -13.41 10.10 -5.99
CA LEU A 244 -13.32 11.26 -6.88
C LEU A 244 -11.93 11.36 -7.53
N LEU A 245 -10.87 11.25 -6.75
CA LEU A 245 -9.50 11.34 -7.26
C LEU A 245 -9.14 10.18 -8.20
N VAL A 246 -9.43 8.94 -7.80
CA VAL A 246 -9.11 7.77 -8.63
C VAL A 246 -9.98 7.72 -9.88
N PHE A 247 -11.28 7.92 -9.78
CA PHE A 247 -12.16 7.80 -10.96
C PHE A 247 -12.00 8.99 -11.92
N SER A 248 -11.73 10.21 -11.42
CA SER A 248 -11.40 11.32 -12.32
C SER A 248 -10.08 11.10 -13.06
N TRP A 249 -9.11 10.40 -12.46
CA TRP A 249 -7.88 10.01 -13.16
C TRP A 249 -8.11 8.87 -14.15
N VAL A 250 -8.69 7.75 -13.69
CA VAL A 250 -8.77 6.51 -14.48
C VAL A 250 -9.84 6.61 -15.57
N LEU A 251 -11.03 7.16 -15.28
CA LEU A 251 -12.13 7.21 -16.26
C LEU A 251 -11.94 8.29 -17.34
N THR A 252 -11.12 9.30 -17.07
CA THR A 252 -10.77 10.31 -18.08
C THR A 252 -9.44 10.00 -18.77
N GLU A 253 -8.87 8.81 -18.56
CA GLU A 253 -7.57 8.42 -19.13
C GLU A 253 -6.47 9.45 -18.84
N GLY A 254 -6.59 10.17 -17.72
CA GLY A 254 -5.66 11.23 -17.32
C GLY A 254 -5.95 12.62 -17.87
N GLU A 255 -7.00 12.82 -18.67
CA GLU A 255 -7.32 14.14 -19.27
C GLU A 255 -7.65 15.23 -18.24
N VAL A 256 -8.30 14.86 -17.11
CA VAL A 256 -8.65 15.83 -16.05
C VAL A 256 -7.45 16.11 -15.16
N TRP A 257 -6.74 15.08 -14.78
CA TRP A 257 -5.47 15.12 -14.06
C TRP A 257 -4.83 13.73 -14.10
N ASN A 258 -3.52 13.68 -14.04
CA ASN A 258 -2.77 12.44 -13.81
C ASN A 258 -1.56 12.70 -12.89
N PRO A 259 -1.03 11.66 -12.23
CA PRO A 259 0.10 11.81 -11.33
C PRO A 259 1.36 12.40 -11.98
N GLU A 260 1.64 12.04 -13.24
CA GLU A 260 2.85 12.46 -13.95
C GLU A 260 2.81 13.96 -14.25
N ASP A 261 1.73 14.48 -14.86
CA ASP A 261 1.56 15.89 -15.15
C ASP A 261 1.58 16.74 -13.89
N LEU A 262 0.94 16.25 -12.81
CA LEU A 262 0.97 16.89 -11.52
C LEU A 262 2.39 17.03 -10.98
N LEU A 263 3.19 15.94 -11.06
CA LEU A 263 4.58 15.95 -10.60
C LEU A 263 5.46 16.83 -11.49
N ASN A 264 5.26 16.79 -12.82
CA ASN A 264 5.98 17.65 -13.75
C ASN A 264 5.71 19.13 -13.46
N SER A 265 4.44 19.51 -13.30
CA SER A 265 4.05 20.90 -12.95
C SER A 265 4.68 21.41 -11.64
N ILE A 266 4.93 20.51 -10.67
CA ILE A 266 5.63 20.89 -9.44
C ILE A 266 7.14 20.90 -9.65
N ALA A 267 7.69 19.98 -10.46
CA ALA A 267 9.12 19.92 -10.78
C ALA A 267 9.59 21.20 -11.48
N ASP A 268 8.77 21.76 -12.37
CA ASP A 268 9.04 23.04 -13.07
C ASP A 268 9.22 24.26 -12.15
N LEU A 269 8.93 24.12 -10.86
CA LEU A 269 9.15 25.19 -9.88
C LEU A 269 10.58 25.20 -9.31
N PHE A 270 11.39 24.19 -9.60
CA PHE A 270 12.73 23.99 -9.04
C PHE A 270 13.80 23.86 -10.13
#